data_d3e91e976051d76d3a8f7d43c7d2ac65
#
_entry.id   d3e91e976051d76d3a8f7d43c7d2ac65
#
_cell.length_a   1.000
_cell.length_b   1.000
_cell.length_c   1.000
_cell.angle_alpha   90.00
_cell.angle_beta   90.00
_cell.angle_gamma   90.00
#
_symmetry.space_group_name_H-M   'P 1'
#
loop_
_entity.id
_entity.type
_entity.pdbx_description
1 polymer ?
#
loop_
_entity_poly.entity_id
_entity_poly.type
_entity_poly.pdbx_seq_one_letter_code
_entity_poly.pdbx_strand_id
1 'polypeptide(L)'
;MSKRYVLLVADADLSGPEMKMLRSVVERRHPGDKLIEIQGNRRAVIVRTTNEVAPSFRTVEGAPTIDGKRLNAVLTSGAVGNLKRRVTGAGTNGQVHE
;
A
#
# COMPACT_ATOMS: atom_id res chain seq x y z
N MET A 1 10.78 -6.03 17.63
CA MET A 1 10.50 -6.05 16.21
C MET A 1 10.14 -4.69 15.68
N SER A 2 10.79 -4.29 14.60
CA SER A 2 10.53 -2.98 14.02
C SER A 2 9.34 -3.06 13.08
N LYS A 3 8.45 -2.07 13.19
CA LYS A 3 7.34 -1.93 12.26
C LYS A 3 7.81 -1.23 11.00
N ARG A 4 7.26 -1.63 9.88
CA ARG A 4 7.51 -1.01 8.59
C ARG A 4 6.20 -0.73 7.91
N TYR A 5 6.21 0.28 7.07
CA TYR A 5 5.04 0.69 6.30
C TYR A 5 5.43 0.61 4.83
N VAL A 6 4.67 -0.17 4.07
CA VAL A 6 4.93 -0.38 2.65
C VAL A 6 3.84 0.31 1.86
N LEU A 7 4.24 1.19 0.94
CA LEU A 7 3.29 1.86 0.05
C LEU A 7 3.09 0.98 -1.17
N LEU A 8 1.86 0.54 -1.37
CA LEU A 8 1.47 -0.27 -2.52
C LEU A 8 0.63 0.58 -3.46
N VAL A 9 0.94 0.53 -4.74
CA VAL A 9 0.22 1.31 -5.76
C VAL A 9 -0.27 0.38 -6.85
N ALA A 10 -1.58 0.47 -7.15
CA ALA A 10 -2.18 -0.29 -8.23
C ALA A 10 -2.05 0.47 -9.54
N ASP A 11 -2.18 -0.25 -10.66
CA ASP A 11 -2.14 0.38 -11.97
C ASP A 11 -3.47 1.00 -12.36
N ALA A 12 -4.51 0.79 -11.56
CA ALA A 12 -5.83 1.37 -11.80
C ALA A 12 -6.53 1.53 -10.46
N ASP A 13 -7.57 2.37 -10.44
CA ASP A 13 -8.35 2.59 -9.23
C ASP A 13 -9.04 1.31 -8.77
N LEU A 14 -9.06 1.11 -7.46
CA LEU A 14 -9.77 -0.01 -6.86
C LEU A 14 -11.17 0.43 -6.47
N SER A 15 -12.15 -0.43 -6.75
CA SER A 15 -13.52 -0.19 -6.29
C SER A 15 -13.61 -0.42 -4.78
N GLY A 16 -14.74 -0.03 -4.19
CA GLY A 16 -14.98 -0.29 -2.78
C GLY A 16 -14.88 -1.76 -2.42
N PRO A 17 -15.57 -2.65 -3.16
CA PRO A 17 -15.44 -4.09 -2.91
C PRO A 17 -14.03 -4.62 -3.12
N GLU A 18 -13.31 -4.11 -4.11
CA GLU A 18 -11.92 -4.51 -4.34
C GLU A 18 -11.02 -4.10 -3.18
N MET A 19 -11.25 -2.92 -2.63
CA MET A 19 -10.49 -2.45 -1.49
C MET A 19 -10.73 -3.34 -0.26
N LYS A 20 -11.99 -3.76 -0.04
CA LYS A 20 -12.31 -4.69 1.04
C LYS A 20 -11.63 -6.03 0.84
N MET A 21 -11.63 -6.51 -0.40
CA MET A 21 -10.98 -7.77 -0.74
C MET A 21 -9.48 -7.69 -0.49
N LEU A 22 -8.87 -6.59 -0.87
CA LEU A 22 -7.45 -6.37 -0.65
C LEU A 22 -7.11 -6.40 0.83
N ARG A 23 -7.90 -5.72 1.65
CA ARG A 23 -7.71 -5.73 3.09
C ARG A 23 -7.74 -7.16 3.63
N SER A 24 -8.73 -7.92 3.19
CA SER A 24 -8.88 -9.30 3.63
C SER A 24 -7.68 -10.16 3.23
N VAL A 25 -7.21 -10.01 2.00
CA VAL A 25 -6.06 -10.76 1.50
C VAL A 25 -4.81 -10.43 2.30
N VAL A 26 -4.54 -9.15 2.47
CA VAL A 26 -3.32 -8.70 3.15
C VAL A 26 -3.32 -9.12 4.62
N GLU A 27 -4.42 -8.88 5.31
CA GLU A 27 -4.46 -9.13 6.76
C GLU A 27 -4.56 -10.62 7.09
N ARG A 28 -4.99 -11.43 6.12
CA ARG A 28 -5.07 -12.87 6.31
C ARG A 28 -3.74 -13.57 6.05
N ARG A 29 -2.93 -13.03 5.13
CA ARG A 29 -1.64 -13.65 4.77
C ARG A 29 -0.64 -13.59 5.90
N HIS A 30 -0.61 -12.45 6.60
CA HIS A 30 0.32 -12.26 7.70
C HIS A 30 -0.45 -11.67 8.88
N PRO A 31 -0.82 -12.51 9.85
CA PRO A 31 -1.53 -12.00 11.04
C PRO A 31 -0.73 -10.90 11.71
N GLY A 32 -1.41 -9.81 12.01
CA GLY A 32 -0.76 -8.64 12.56
C GLY A 32 -0.52 -7.53 11.55
N ASP A 33 -0.49 -7.86 10.27
CA ASP A 33 -0.43 -6.84 9.22
C ASP A 33 -1.74 -6.09 9.18
N LYS A 34 -1.65 -4.79 8.88
CA LYS A 34 -2.83 -3.93 8.78
C LYS A 34 -2.78 -3.14 7.50
N LEU A 35 -3.89 -3.10 6.79
CA LEU A 35 -4.02 -2.26 5.61
C LEU A 35 -4.55 -0.91 6.03
N ILE A 36 -3.86 0.16 5.60
CA ILE A 36 -4.23 1.52 5.90
C ILE A 36 -4.62 2.20 4.60
N GLU A 37 -5.89 2.59 4.51
CA GLU A 37 -6.37 3.31 3.32
C GLU A 37 -5.95 4.77 3.42
N ILE A 38 -5.67 5.34 2.26
CA ILE A 38 -5.35 6.77 2.15
C ILE A 38 -6.59 7.47 1.68
N GLN A 39 -7.09 8.39 2.50
CA GLN A 39 -8.33 9.08 2.21
C GLN A 39 -8.27 9.79 0.86
N GLY A 40 -9.28 9.57 0.06
CA GLY A 40 -9.36 10.18 -1.26
C GLY A 40 -8.52 9.51 -2.32
N ASN A 41 -7.90 8.38 -2.00
CA ASN A 41 -7.05 7.67 -2.95
C ASN A 41 -7.51 6.22 -3.07
N ARG A 42 -7.88 5.82 -4.27
CA ARG A 42 -8.32 4.45 -4.53
C ARG A 42 -7.27 3.61 -5.25
N ARG A 43 -6.07 4.15 -5.41
CA ARG A 43 -5.01 3.46 -6.14
C ARG A 43 -3.85 3.08 -5.25
N ALA A 44 -3.67 3.77 -4.14
CA ALA A 44 -2.55 3.53 -3.24
C ALA A 44 -3.05 3.18 -1.84
N VAL A 45 -2.37 2.24 -1.22
CA VAL A 45 -2.64 1.84 0.17
C VAL A 45 -1.32 1.67 0.88
N ILE A 46 -1.37 1.65 2.20
CA ILE A 46 -0.20 1.40 3.02
C ILE A 46 -0.46 0.14 3.83
N VAL A 47 0.55 -0.73 3.89
CA VAL A 47 0.47 -1.93 4.74
C VAL A 47 1.45 -1.76 5.88
N ARG A 48 0.93 -1.84 7.11
CA ARG A 48 1.79 -1.88 8.30
C ARG A 48 2.20 -3.33 8.53
N THR A 49 3.49 -3.58 8.53
CA THR A 49 4.03 -4.92 8.62
C THR A 49 5.32 -4.90 9.44
N THR A 50 6.10 -5.97 9.37
CA THR A 50 7.36 -6.07 10.08
C THR A 50 8.53 -5.93 9.11
N ASN A 51 9.73 -5.73 9.68
CA ASN A 51 10.96 -5.68 8.91
C ASN A 51 11.17 -6.93 8.06
N GLU A 52 10.79 -8.07 8.61
CA GLU A 52 11.00 -9.35 7.95
C GLU A 52 10.07 -9.55 6.77
N VAL A 53 8.83 -9.05 6.90
CA VAL A 53 7.80 -9.28 5.88
C VAL A 53 7.85 -8.22 4.78
N ALA A 54 8.24 -7.00 5.11
CA ALA A 54 8.18 -5.89 4.17
C ALA A 54 8.82 -6.19 2.81
N PRO A 55 10.02 -6.80 2.73
CA PRO A 55 10.64 -7.06 1.42
C PRO A 55 9.83 -8.00 0.53
N SER A 56 8.99 -8.86 1.12
CA SER A 56 8.21 -9.82 0.35
C SER A 56 7.20 -9.14 -0.58
N PHE A 57 6.77 -7.93 -0.24
CA PHE A 57 5.82 -7.20 -1.08
C PHE A 57 6.43 -6.75 -2.40
N ARG A 58 7.75 -6.77 -2.52
CA ARG A 58 8.44 -6.40 -3.75
C ARG A 58 8.64 -7.58 -4.70
N THR A 59 8.34 -8.79 -4.25
CA THR A 59 8.49 -9.98 -5.09
C THR A 59 7.24 -10.18 -5.93
N VAL A 60 7.37 -10.99 -6.98
CA VAL A 60 6.24 -11.31 -7.84
C VAL A 60 5.16 -12.04 -7.05
N GLU A 61 5.58 -13.01 -6.23
CA GLU A 61 4.63 -13.81 -5.44
C GLU A 61 4.03 -13.01 -4.30
N GLY A 62 4.78 -12.06 -3.74
CA GLY A 62 4.33 -11.31 -2.59
C GLY A 62 3.48 -10.08 -2.91
N ALA A 63 3.49 -9.62 -4.15
CA ALA A 63 2.68 -8.47 -4.55
C ALA A 63 1.21 -8.89 -4.62
N PRO A 64 0.32 -8.21 -3.88
CA PRO A 64 -1.11 -8.57 -3.94
C PRO A 64 -1.70 -8.26 -5.31
N THR A 65 -2.63 -9.09 -5.73
CA THR A 65 -3.36 -8.88 -6.98
C THR A 65 -4.84 -9.04 -6.70
N ILE A 66 -5.63 -8.04 -7.10
CA ILE A 66 -7.07 -8.03 -6.90
C ILE A 66 -7.74 -7.77 -8.26
N ASP A 67 -8.53 -8.72 -8.72
CA ASP A 67 -9.25 -8.61 -9.99
C ASP A 67 -8.31 -8.22 -11.14
N GLY A 68 -7.16 -8.86 -11.20
CA GLY A 68 -6.17 -8.59 -12.23
C GLY A 68 -5.36 -7.32 -12.02
N LYS A 69 -5.66 -6.56 -10.98
CA LYS A 69 -4.92 -5.33 -10.67
C LYS A 69 -3.83 -5.66 -9.66
N ARG A 70 -2.59 -5.50 -10.09
CA ARG A 70 -1.44 -5.79 -9.25
C ARG A 70 -1.06 -4.54 -8.47
N LEU A 71 -0.77 -4.73 -7.19
CA LEU A 71 -0.29 -3.66 -6.34
C LEU A 71 1.20 -3.81 -6.13
N ASN A 72 1.95 -2.83 -6.62
CA ASN A 72 3.40 -2.86 -6.57
C ASN A 72 3.90 -2.03 -5.39
N ALA A 73 4.88 -2.59 -4.68
CA ALA A 73 5.52 -1.87 -3.58
C ALA A 73 6.46 -0.81 -4.15
N VAL A 74 6.20 0.44 -3.79
CA VAL A 74 6.94 1.57 -4.34
C VAL A 74 7.92 2.12 -3.32
N LEU A 75 7.55 2.07 -2.05
CA LEU A 75 8.35 2.69 -1.00
C LEU A 75 8.09 2.00 0.32
N THR A 76 9.14 1.87 1.12
CA THR A 76 9.03 1.35 2.47
C THR A 76 9.60 2.39 3.43
N SER A 77 8.91 2.60 4.54
CA SER A 77 9.32 3.60 5.52
C SER A 77 9.05 3.11 6.93
N GLY A 78 9.79 3.64 7.90
CA GLY A 78 9.51 3.39 9.30
C GLY A 78 8.41 4.28 9.87
N ALA A 79 7.91 5.24 9.08
CA ALA A 79 6.90 6.19 9.55
C ALA A 79 5.80 6.33 8.49
N VAL A 80 4.56 6.08 8.91
CA VAL A 80 3.42 6.13 7.99
C VAL A 80 3.17 7.54 7.45
N GLY A 81 3.47 8.56 8.25
CA GLY A 81 3.27 9.94 7.82
C GLY A 81 4.08 10.31 6.58
N ASN A 82 5.29 9.76 6.46
CA ASN A 82 6.13 10.02 5.30
C ASN A 82 5.48 9.48 4.03
N LEU A 83 4.89 8.30 4.11
CA LEU A 83 4.25 7.69 2.95
C LEU A 83 2.98 8.45 2.56
N LYS A 84 2.20 8.85 3.53
CA LYS A 84 0.97 9.62 3.26
C LYS A 84 1.28 10.95 2.60
N ARG A 85 2.29 11.64 3.09
CA ARG A 85 2.70 12.92 2.49
C ARG A 85 3.19 12.74 1.07
N ARG A 86 3.92 11.65 0.82
CA ARG A 86 4.43 11.36 -0.51
C ARG A 86 3.30 11.22 -1.52
N VAL A 87 2.28 10.44 -1.16
CA VAL A 87 1.14 10.20 -2.04
C VAL A 87 0.34 11.47 -2.22
N THR A 88 0.04 12.17 -1.13
CA THR A 88 -0.74 13.39 -1.18
C THR A 88 -0.04 14.47 -2.00
N GLY A 89 1.26 14.63 -1.78
CA GLY A 89 2.04 15.59 -2.54
C GLY A 89 2.07 15.29 -4.02
N ALA A 90 2.23 14.02 -4.37
CA ALA A 90 2.24 13.61 -5.78
C ALA A 90 0.88 13.82 -6.42
N GLY A 91 -0.17 13.67 -5.63
CA GLY A 91 -1.53 13.82 -6.14
C GLY A 91 -1.96 15.25 -6.30
N THR A 92 -1.35 16.15 -5.53
CA THR A 92 -1.72 17.55 -5.65
C THR A 92 -0.78 18.26 -6.58
N ASN A 93 -0.17 18.06 -6.75
CA ASN A 93 0.60 18.86 -7.46
C ASN A 93 1.02 18.47 -8.45
N GLY A 94 0.48 17.97 -8.33
CA GLY A 94 0.90 17.53 -9.04
C GLY A 94 1.68 18.23 -9.35
N GLN A 95 1.34 18.74 -9.05
CA GLN A 95 1.64 19.24 -8.97
C GLN A 95 2.54 19.81 -8.65
N VAL A 96 2.48 20.26 -8.61
CA VAL A 96 3.08 20.71 -8.15
C VAL A 96 3.97 21.14 -8.01
N HIS A 97 4.07 21.34 -8.21
CA HIS A 97 4.74 21.66 -7.96
C HIS A 97 5.63 21.81 -7.87
N GLU A 98 5.69 21.96 -8.02
CA GLU A 98 6.29 21.84 -7.88
C GLU A 98 6.74 21.95 -7.95
#